data_a99d2e3b4e9caffa9a1de7960ab479f4
#
_entry.id   a99d2e3b4e9caffa9a1de7960ab479f4
#
_cell.length_a   1.000
_cell.length_b   1.000
_cell.length_c   1.000
_cell.angle_alpha   90.00
_cell.angle_beta   90.00
_cell.angle_gamma   90.00
#
_symmetry.space_group_name_H-M   'P 1'
#
loop_
_entity.id
_entity.type
_entity.pdbx_description
1 polymer ?
#
loop_
_entity_poly.entity_id
_entity_poly.type
_entity_poly.pdbx_seq_one_letter_code
_entity_poly.pdbx_strand_id
1 'polypeptide(L)'
;MDKAIGEANSYSRNKTLIIEEFIESSFPTVIGGDIFVWNGKIILYGEMSCLRDDDGKGLIPIGEKKPSGLNNKQVKRVHHELQRLISMFDIRFGEMNIELLLDRNDNVHFLEVGPRAGGNMIPLQLSDAFGTDLVKANVLVAMGENPQIEGIPREGCFVTYVLHSHKDGIFAGVDFSSEIAPYIYRKVIYKQKGEPVEIFNGAGK
;
A
#
# COMPACT_ATOMS: atom_id res chain seq x y z
N MET A 1 -22.97 -16.01 9.74
CA MET A 1 -22.63 -14.93 10.70
C MET A 1 -22.04 -15.50 11.98
N ASP A 2 -22.70 -16.38 12.71
CA ASP A 2 -22.26 -16.90 14.03
C ASP A 2 -20.88 -17.56 14.03
N LYS A 3 -20.54 -18.32 12.97
CA LYS A 3 -19.20 -18.92 12.82
C LYS A 3 -18.11 -17.84 12.72
N ALA A 4 -18.33 -16.80 11.92
CA ALA A 4 -17.35 -15.70 11.76
C ALA A 4 -17.18 -14.89 13.06
N ILE A 5 -18.27 -14.66 13.78
CA ILE A 5 -18.26 -14.01 15.12
C ILE A 5 -17.47 -14.88 16.12
N GLY A 6 -17.73 -16.19 16.15
CA GLY A 6 -17.03 -17.12 17.02
C GLY A 6 -15.53 -17.16 16.73
N GLU A 7 -15.15 -17.22 15.45
CA GLU A 7 -13.76 -17.21 15.02
C GLU A 7 -13.07 -15.88 15.38
N ALA A 8 -13.64 -14.73 15.02
CA ALA A 8 -13.09 -13.43 15.36
C ALA A 8 -12.94 -13.24 16.88
N ASN A 9 -13.93 -13.70 17.67
CA ASN A 9 -13.87 -13.64 19.13
C ASN A 9 -12.75 -14.50 19.74
N SER A 10 -12.33 -15.57 19.05
CA SER A 10 -11.19 -16.39 19.51
C SER A 10 -9.86 -15.64 19.44
N TYR A 11 -9.69 -14.73 18.48
CA TYR A 11 -8.51 -13.89 18.32
C TYR A 11 -8.56 -12.59 19.13
N SER A 12 -9.76 -12.10 19.47
CA SER A 12 -9.90 -10.85 20.23
C SER A 12 -9.45 -11.01 21.69
N ARG A 13 -8.47 -10.21 22.11
CA ARG A 13 -7.91 -10.23 23.48
C ARG A 13 -8.92 -9.76 24.53
N ASN A 14 -9.72 -8.75 24.19
CA ASN A 14 -10.69 -8.15 25.08
C ASN A 14 -12.13 -8.59 24.83
N LYS A 15 -12.33 -9.55 23.89
CA LYS A 15 -13.64 -10.07 23.47
C LYS A 15 -14.56 -9.02 22.87
N THR A 16 -13.99 -7.91 22.39
CA THR A 16 -14.70 -6.89 21.65
C THR A 16 -14.50 -7.11 20.16
N LEU A 17 -15.58 -7.02 19.39
CA LEU A 17 -15.57 -7.16 17.94
C LEU A 17 -16.20 -5.92 17.31
N ILE A 18 -15.74 -5.56 16.12
CA ILE A 18 -16.36 -4.57 15.26
C ILE A 18 -17.09 -5.32 14.14
N ILE A 19 -18.33 -4.96 13.89
CA ILE A 19 -19.12 -5.48 12.78
C ILE A 19 -19.51 -4.27 11.93
N GLU A 20 -19.07 -4.28 10.67
CA GLU A 20 -19.27 -3.17 9.74
C GLU A 20 -20.06 -3.63 8.53
N GLU A 21 -20.62 -2.69 7.80
CA GLU A 21 -21.24 -2.94 6.50
C GLU A 21 -20.17 -3.43 5.51
N PHE A 22 -20.50 -4.47 4.75
CA PHE A 22 -19.63 -4.93 3.68
C PHE A 22 -19.79 -4.03 2.46
N ILE A 23 -18.73 -3.33 2.09
CA ILE A 23 -18.71 -2.45 0.92
C ILE A 23 -18.24 -3.24 -0.30
N GLU A 24 -19.12 -3.39 -1.29
CA GLU A 24 -18.75 -3.97 -2.58
C GLU A 24 -17.92 -2.98 -3.39
N SER A 25 -16.67 -3.34 -3.64
CA SER A 25 -15.77 -2.54 -4.48
C SER A 25 -16.18 -2.59 -5.94
N SER A 26 -16.20 -1.44 -6.61
CA SER A 26 -16.34 -1.34 -8.06
C SER A 26 -15.00 -1.37 -8.79
N PHE A 27 -13.94 -1.07 -8.09
CA PHE A 27 -12.57 -1.12 -8.58
C PHE A 27 -11.96 -2.49 -8.23
N PRO A 28 -11.27 -3.16 -9.15
CA PRO A 28 -10.85 -4.55 -8.96
C PRO A 28 -9.80 -4.75 -7.86
N THR A 29 -9.15 -3.68 -7.42
CA THR A 29 -8.13 -3.73 -6.37
C THR A 29 -8.41 -2.70 -5.29
N VAL A 30 -7.87 -2.95 -4.10
CA VAL A 30 -7.75 -1.92 -3.06
C VAL A 30 -6.77 -0.85 -3.55
N ILE A 31 -7.07 0.39 -3.29
CA ILE A 31 -6.16 1.51 -3.53
C ILE A 31 -5.39 1.75 -2.24
N GLY A 32 -4.09 1.65 -2.32
CA GLY A 32 -3.18 1.90 -1.20
C GLY A 32 -2.06 2.85 -1.58
N GLY A 33 -1.03 2.89 -0.78
CA GLY A 33 0.14 3.74 -0.98
C GLY A 33 0.30 4.77 0.13
N ASP A 34 1.09 5.79 -0.14
CA ASP A 34 1.33 6.85 0.84
C ASP A 34 0.97 8.23 0.27
N ILE A 35 0.51 9.09 1.14
CA ILE A 35 0.41 10.53 0.88
C ILE A 35 1.42 11.27 1.75
N PHE A 36 1.87 12.43 1.29
CA PHE A 36 2.76 13.27 2.10
C PHE A 36 2.10 14.62 2.39
N VAL A 37 2.01 14.96 3.68
CA VAL A 37 1.35 16.18 4.17
C VAL A 37 2.40 17.19 4.60
N TRP A 38 2.22 18.46 4.19
CA TRP A 38 3.00 19.60 4.63
C TRP A 38 2.10 20.82 4.84
N ASN A 39 2.18 21.42 6.01
CA ASN A 39 1.34 22.55 6.42
C ASN A 39 -0.18 22.32 6.23
N GLY A 40 -0.65 21.10 6.52
CA GLY A 40 -2.06 20.74 6.41
C GLY A 40 -2.54 20.46 4.99
N LYS A 41 -1.63 20.45 4.01
CA LYS A 41 -1.96 20.13 2.62
C LYS A 41 -1.22 18.89 2.16
N ILE A 42 -1.89 18.06 1.39
CA ILE A 42 -1.24 16.93 0.72
C ILE A 42 -0.43 17.49 -0.44
N ILE A 43 0.88 17.29 -0.40
CA ILE A 43 1.83 17.74 -1.44
C ILE A 43 2.31 16.61 -2.35
N LEU A 44 2.06 15.35 -1.96
CA LEU A 44 2.27 14.19 -2.81
C LEU A 44 1.10 13.21 -2.60
N TYR A 45 0.49 12.79 -3.71
CA TYR A 45 -0.54 11.77 -3.76
C TYR A 45 0.04 10.50 -4.40
N GLY A 46 0.42 9.57 -3.55
CA GLY A 46 1.08 8.33 -3.94
C GLY A 46 0.13 7.12 -4.00
N GLU A 47 -1.13 7.35 -4.39
CA GLU A 47 -2.10 6.26 -4.54
C GLU A 47 -1.63 5.24 -5.59
N MET A 48 -1.77 3.97 -5.25
CA MET A 48 -1.37 2.81 -6.03
C MET A 48 -2.47 1.75 -6.02
N SER A 49 -2.41 0.86 -6.97
CA SER A 49 -3.23 -0.36 -6.99
C SER A 49 -2.53 -1.42 -6.14
N CYS A 50 -3.16 -1.88 -5.05
CA CYS A 50 -2.63 -2.97 -4.23
C CYS A 50 -2.91 -4.30 -4.91
N LEU A 51 -1.85 -5.03 -5.24
CA LEU A 51 -1.92 -6.39 -5.74
C LEU A 51 -2.17 -7.34 -4.56
N ARG A 52 -3.11 -8.25 -4.73
CA ARG A 52 -3.48 -9.23 -3.70
C ARG A 52 -3.26 -10.63 -4.23
N ASP A 53 -2.91 -11.54 -3.32
CA ASP A 53 -2.75 -12.95 -3.64
C ASP A 53 -4.14 -13.62 -3.78
N ASP A 54 -4.42 -14.15 -4.97
CA ASP A 54 -5.69 -14.84 -5.27
C ASP A 54 -5.86 -16.11 -4.42
N ASP A 55 -4.80 -16.85 -4.16
CA ASP A 55 -4.81 -18.05 -3.31
C ASP A 55 -5.08 -17.70 -1.83
N GLY A 56 -4.70 -16.49 -1.40
CA GLY A 56 -4.99 -15.91 -0.09
C GLY A 56 -6.38 -15.27 0.02
N LYS A 57 -7.31 -15.61 -0.86
CA LYS A 57 -8.68 -15.02 -0.93
C LYS A 57 -8.67 -13.50 -1.11
N GLY A 58 -7.65 -12.96 -1.75
CA GLY A 58 -7.52 -11.54 -1.99
C GLY A 58 -7.24 -10.69 -0.75
N LEU A 59 -6.89 -11.30 0.38
CA LEU A 59 -6.62 -10.57 1.62
C LEU A 59 -5.14 -10.22 1.82
N ILE A 60 -4.24 -11.02 1.22
CA ILE A 60 -2.79 -10.89 1.42
C ILE A 60 -2.21 -9.94 0.38
N PRO A 61 -1.59 -8.81 0.78
CA PRO A 61 -0.92 -7.92 -0.16
C PRO A 61 0.38 -8.54 -0.67
N ILE A 62 0.56 -8.56 -1.98
CA ILE A 62 1.75 -9.09 -2.67
C ILE A 62 2.49 -8.04 -3.49
N GLY A 63 2.06 -6.81 -3.47
CA GLY A 63 2.73 -5.73 -4.15
C GLY A 63 1.83 -4.54 -4.48
N GLU A 64 2.43 -3.52 -5.05
CA GLU A 64 1.75 -2.29 -5.46
C GLU A 64 2.17 -1.88 -6.87
N LYS A 65 1.23 -1.27 -7.58
CA LYS A 65 1.44 -0.76 -8.92
C LYS A 65 1.04 0.72 -9.02
N LYS A 66 1.93 1.56 -9.54
CA LYS A 66 1.65 2.94 -9.96
C LYS A 66 1.90 3.08 -11.48
N PRO A 67 0.97 3.70 -12.22
CA PRO A 67 -0.27 4.35 -11.79
C PRO A 67 -1.31 3.35 -11.26
N SER A 68 -2.19 3.84 -10.39
CA SER A 68 -3.24 3.03 -9.73
C SER A 68 -4.27 2.45 -10.70
N GLY A 69 -4.40 3.02 -11.89
CA GLY A 69 -5.43 2.65 -12.86
C GLY A 69 -6.78 3.35 -12.66
N LEU A 70 -6.89 4.23 -11.67
CA LEU A 70 -8.06 5.08 -11.50
C LEU A 70 -8.19 6.03 -12.69
N ASN A 71 -9.43 6.30 -13.12
CA ASN A 71 -9.70 7.34 -14.10
C ASN A 71 -9.62 8.74 -13.45
N ASN A 72 -9.56 9.78 -14.28
CA ASN A 72 -9.40 11.17 -13.80
C ASN A 72 -10.51 11.63 -12.82
N LYS A 73 -11.75 11.14 -12.96
CA LYS A 73 -12.85 11.48 -12.05
C LYS A 73 -12.63 10.83 -10.69
N GLN A 74 -12.25 9.55 -10.67
CA GLN A 74 -11.95 8.79 -9.47
C GLN A 74 -10.74 9.37 -8.72
N VAL A 75 -9.65 9.70 -9.44
CA VAL A 75 -8.46 10.38 -8.87
C VAL A 75 -8.87 11.67 -8.16
N LYS A 76 -9.62 12.55 -8.82
CA LYS A 76 -10.07 13.81 -8.21
C LYS A 76 -10.90 13.58 -6.96
N ARG A 77 -11.75 12.55 -6.96
CA ARG A 77 -12.59 12.23 -5.81
C ARG A 77 -11.75 11.69 -4.64
N VAL A 78 -10.83 10.78 -4.91
CA VAL A 78 -9.89 10.24 -3.91
C VAL A 78 -9.07 11.38 -3.30
N HIS A 79 -8.48 12.26 -4.12
CA HIS A 79 -7.71 13.40 -3.63
C HIS A 79 -8.55 14.36 -2.77
N HIS A 80 -9.80 14.61 -3.18
CA HIS A 80 -10.73 15.45 -2.41
C HIS A 80 -11.00 14.84 -1.01
N GLU A 81 -11.36 13.55 -0.95
CA GLU A 81 -11.67 12.91 0.31
C GLU A 81 -10.43 12.75 1.21
N LEU A 82 -9.27 12.45 0.64
CA LEU A 82 -8.01 12.44 1.39
C LEU A 82 -7.69 13.82 2.00
N GLN A 83 -7.77 14.90 1.21
CA GLN A 83 -7.52 16.24 1.73
C GLN A 83 -8.57 16.64 2.78
N ARG A 84 -9.82 16.24 2.61
CA ARG A 84 -10.88 16.46 3.60
C ARG A 84 -10.56 15.75 4.92
N LEU A 85 -10.10 14.49 4.87
CA LEU A 85 -9.67 13.73 6.04
C LEU A 85 -8.51 14.43 6.77
N ILE A 86 -7.47 14.84 6.04
CA ILE A 86 -6.32 15.58 6.58
C ILE A 86 -6.78 16.85 7.31
N SER A 87 -7.72 17.58 6.71
CA SER A 87 -8.27 18.82 7.30
C SER A 87 -9.11 18.54 8.54
N MET A 88 -9.93 17.47 8.55
CA MET A 88 -10.78 17.10 9.69
C MET A 88 -9.97 16.72 10.94
N PHE A 89 -8.85 16.05 10.75
CA PHE A 89 -7.97 15.63 11.85
C PHE A 89 -6.86 16.63 12.18
N ASP A 90 -6.85 17.79 11.52
CA ASP A 90 -5.80 18.81 11.65
C ASP A 90 -4.37 18.26 11.51
N ILE A 91 -4.19 17.32 10.58
CA ILE A 91 -2.88 16.72 10.31
C ILE A 91 -2.02 17.75 9.59
N ARG A 92 -0.89 18.10 10.18
CA ARG A 92 -0.05 19.20 9.70
C ARG A 92 1.09 18.76 8.81
N PHE A 93 1.69 17.60 9.10
CA PHE A 93 2.88 17.13 8.36
C PHE A 93 3.09 15.62 8.53
N GLY A 94 3.88 15.06 7.63
CA GLY A 94 4.35 13.69 7.65
C GLY A 94 3.79 12.81 6.54
N GLU A 95 4.38 11.67 6.39
CA GLU A 95 3.93 10.62 5.50
C GLU A 95 2.83 9.80 6.16
N MET A 96 1.82 9.47 5.39
CA MET A 96 0.69 8.68 5.89
C MET A 96 0.39 7.56 4.90
N ASN A 97 0.36 6.34 5.40
CA ASN A 97 -0.09 5.20 4.64
C ASN A 97 -1.61 5.18 4.56
N ILE A 98 -2.13 4.90 3.38
CA ILE A 98 -3.56 4.87 3.11
C ILE A 98 -3.97 3.54 2.51
N GLU A 99 -5.14 3.03 2.92
CA GLU A 99 -5.88 2.00 2.21
C GLU A 99 -7.33 2.44 2.07
N LEU A 100 -7.85 2.36 0.85
CA LEU A 100 -9.23 2.73 0.53
C LEU A 100 -9.79 1.86 -0.60
N LEU A 101 -11.10 1.88 -0.74
CA LEU A 101 -11.78 1.31 -1.89
C LEU A 101 -12.85 2.26 -2.42
N LEU A 102 -13.26 2.00 -3.66
CA LEU A 102 -14.34 2.72 -4.32
C LEU A 102 -15.55 1.78 -4.47
N ASP A 103 -16.73 2.24 -4.07
CA ASP A 103 -17.97 1.53 -4.31
C ASP A 103 -18.49 1.73 -5.77
N ARG A 104 -19.63 1.13 -6.09
CA ARG A 104 -20.25 1.21 -7.43
C ARG A 104 -20.63 2.64 -7.89
N ASN A 105 -20.66 3.59 -6.95
CA ASN A 105 -20.96 5.00 -7.22
C ASN A 105 -19.71 5.88 -7.17
N ASP A 106 -18.52 5.27 -7.18
CA ASP A 106 -17.22 5.93 -6.95
C ASP A 106 -17.12 6.61 -5.57
N ASN A 107 -17.92 6.23 -4.56
CA ASN A 107 -17.71 6.74 -3.22
C ASN A 107 -16.45 6.13 -2.63
N VAL A 108 -15.68 6.96 -1.94
CA VAL A 108 -14.42 6.57 -1.29
C VAL A 108 -14.73 6.07 0.12
N HIS A 109 -14.27 4.86 0.41
CA HIS A 109 -14.35 4.24 1.73
C HIS A 109 -12.95 3.97 2.23
N PHE A 110 -12.56 4.59 3.34
CA PHE A 110 -11.26 4.35 3.97
C PHE A 110 -11.29 3.03 4.73
N LEU A 111 -10.32 2.17 4.46
CA LEU A 111 -10.09 0.93 5.21
C LEU A 111 -9.10 1.19 6.34
N GLU A 112 -8.00 1.88 6.03
CA GLU A 112 -6.97 2.23 7.00
C GLU A 112 -6.30 3.55 6.60
N VAL A 113 -5.97 4.35 7.63
CA VAL A 113 -5.09 5.52 7.48
C VAL A 113 -4.10 5.50 8.63
N GLY A 114 -2.84 5.21 8.34
CA GLY A 114 -1.78 5.08 9.32
C GLY A 114 -0.85 6.30 9.31
N PRO A 115 -0.60 6.98 10.45
CA PRO A 115 0.31 8.13 10.52
C PRO A 115 1.78 7.71 10.49
N ARG A 116 2.17 7.00 9.45
CA ARG A 116 3.51 6.46 9.22
C ARG A 116 3.68 6.11 7.74
N ALA A 117 4.91 5.96 7.29
CA ALA A 117 5.25 5.42 5.98
C ALA A 117 4.72 3.99 5.79
N GLY A 118 4.35 3.64 4.59
CA GLY A 118 3.89 2.31 4.21
C GLY A 118 4.95 1.22 4.36
N GLY A 119 4.50 -0.03 4.49
CA GLY A 119 5.35 -1.22 4.47
C GLY A 119 5.81 -1.58 3.05
N ASN A 120 6.35 -2.79 2.89
CA ASN A 120 6.67 -3.40 1.58
C ASN A 120 7.44 -2.50 0.61
N MET A 121 8.31 -1.62 1.13
CA MET A 121 9.11 -0.68 0.35
C MET A 121 8.29 0.40 -0.39
N ILE A 122 7.05 0.68 0.01
CA ILE A 122 6.20 1.73 -0.59
C ILE A 122 6.93 3.08 -0.68
N PRO A 123 7.59 3.60 0.38
CA PRO A 123 8.30 4.87 0.28
C PRO A 123 9.42 4.87 -0.77
N LEU A 124 10.11 3.74 -0.97
CA LEU A 124 11.14 3.61 -1.99
C LEU A 124 10.56 3.58 -3.40
N GLN A 125 9.47 2.83 -3.61
CA GLN A 125 8.75 2.80 -4.88
C GLN A 125 8.22 4.18 -5.26
N LEU A 126 7.62 4.89 -4.31
CA LEU A 126 7.11 6.24 -4.52
C LEU A 126 8.25 7.24 -4.72
N SER A 127 9.38 7.08 -4.01
CA SER A 127 10.58 7.90 -4.26
C SER A 127 11.06 7.77 -5.70
N ASP A 128 11.10 6.55 -6.22
CA ASP A 128 11.46 6.29 -7.62
C ASP A 128 10.42 6.88 -8.59
N ALA A 129 9.12 6.71 -8.28
CA ALA A 129 8.02 7.18 -9.13
C ALA A 129 7.88 8.70 -9.18
N PHE A 130 8.26 9.41 -8.11
CA PHE A 130 8.17 10.88 -8.04
C PHE A 130 9.53 11.58 -8.20
N GLY A 131 10.63 10.82 -8.23
CA GLY A 131 11.96 11.42 -8.32
C GLY A 131 12.36 12.22 -7.08
N THR A 132 11.84 11.86 -5.93
CA THR A 132 12.10 12.50 -4.64
C THR A 132 12.48 11.43 -3.61
N ASP A 133 13.25 11.80 -2.60
CA ASP A 133 13.61 10.90 -1.51
C ASP A 133 12.64 11.10 -0.34
N LEU A 134 11.61 10.24 -0.24
CA LEU A 134 10.61 10.32 0.81
C LEU A 134 11.19 10.00 2.20
N VAL A 135 12.20 9.15 2.28
CA VAL A 135 12.88 8.85 3.55
C VAL A 135 13.57 10.12 4.07
N LYS A 136 14.30 10.81 3.19
CA LYS A 136 14.91 12.12 3.53
C LYS A 136 13.85 13.17 3.86
N ALA A 137 12.76 13.21 3.10
CA ALA A 137 11.66 14.14 3.34
C ALA A 137 11.05 13.99 4.74
N ASN A 138 10.86 12.74 5.21
CA ASN A 138 10.40 12.47 6.58
C ASN A 138 11.38 13.00 7.64
N VAL A 139 12.68 12.83 7.43
CA VAL A 139 13.71 13.37 8.34
C VAL A 139 13.66 14.90 8.37
N LEU A 140 13.59 15.56 7.21
CA LEU A 140 13.49 17.01 7.12
C LEU A 140 12.27 17.54 7.87
N VAL A 141 11.11 16.93 7.66
CA VAL A 141 9.88 17.32 8.36
C VAL A 141 9.97 17.10 9.87
N ALA A 142 10.60 16.02 10.34
CA ALA A 142 10.83 15.79 11.74
C ALA A 142 11.77 16.86 12.38
N MET A 143 12.63 17.47 11.55
CA MET A 143 13.49 18.58 11.95
C MET A 143 12.80 19.95 11.85
N GLY A 144 11.55 20.00 11.37
CA GLY A 144 10.81 21.23 11.10
C GLY A 144 11.17 21.93 9.78
N GLU A 145 11.88 21.23 8.89
CA GLU A 145 12.33 21.75 7.61
C GLU A 145 11.37 21.36 6.46
N ASN A 146 11.42 22.14 5.38
CA ASN A 146 10.63 21.85 4.18
C ASN A 146 11.08 20.54 3.52
N PRO A 147 10.17 19.57 3.25
CA PRO A 147 10.50 18.28 2.66
C PRO A 147 11.00 18.34 1.21
N GLN A 148 10.85 19.47 0.51
CA GLN A 148 11.30 19.68 -0.87
C GLN A 148 10.69 18.68 -1.88
N ILE A 149 9.42 18.39 -1.74
CA ILE A 149 8.66 17.48 -2.60
C ILE A 149 7.92 18.29 -3.67
N GLU A 150 8.11 17.96 -4.94
CA GLU A 150 7.35 18.57 -6.05
C GLU A 150 5.99 17.92 -6.27
N GLY A 151 5.83 16.64 -5.88
CA GLY A 151 4.57 15.90 -5.97
C GLY A 151 4.12 15.55 -7.39
N ILE A 152 5.00 15.66 -8.39
CA ILE A 152 4.71 15.36 -9.79
C ILE A 152 5.28 13.97 -10.11
N PRO A 153 4.44 12.98 -10.47
CA PRO A 153 4.93 11.65 -10.81
C PRO A 153 5.66 11.67 -12.16
N ARG A 154 6.71 10.84 -12.25
CA ARG A 154 7.39 10.54 -13.51
C ARG A 154 6.50 9.69 -14.40
N GLU A 155 6.74 9.80 -15.71
CA GLU A 155 6.13 8.89 -16.68
C GLU A 155 6.63 7.45 -16.48
N GLY A 156 5.76 6.49 -16.73
CA GLY A 156 6.08 5.07 -16.64
C GLY A 156 5.22 4.29 -15.65
N CYS A 157 5.54 3.02 -15.52
CA CYS A 157 4.88 2.11 -14.60
C CYS A 157 5.92 1.59 -13.60
N PHE A 158 5.61 1.76 -12.32
CA PHE A 158 6.43 1.31 -11.20
C PHE A 158 5.67 0.21 -10.45
N VAL A 159 6.28 -0.95 -10.30
CA VAL A 159 5.67 -2.11 -9.64
C VAL A 159 6.64 -2.65 -8.59
N THR A 160 6.13 -2.86 -7.40
CA THR A 160 6.78 -3.70 -6.38
C THR A 160 6.04 -5.02 -6.29
N TYR A 161 6.76 -6.11 -6.24
CA TYR A 161 6.20 -7.45 -6.09
C TYR A 161 6.93 -8.21 -4.99
N VAL A 162 6.17 -8.78 -4.05
CA VAL A 162 6.69 -9.62 -2.96
C VAL A 162 6.78 -11.05 -3.46
N LEU A 163 8.00 -11.54 -3.62
CA LEU A 163 8.24 -12.95 -3.95
C LEU A 163 7.82 -13.81 -2.77
N HIS A 164 6.91 -14.76 -3.01
CA HIS A 164 6.33 -15.59 -1.96
C HIS A 164 6.11 -17.03 -2.41
N SER A 165 5.77 -17.91 -1.49
CA SER A 165 5.49 -19.31 -1.76
C SER A 165 4.07 -19.68 -1.29
N HIS A 166 3.34 -20.44 -2.12
CA HIS A 166 2.02 -20.97 -1.80
C HIS A 166 2.07 -22.27 -0.99
N LYS A 167 3.26 -22.75 -0.64
CA LYS A 167 3.48 -23.98 0.14
C LYS A 167 4.81 -23.95 0.87
N ASP A 168 4.91 -24.76 1.90
CA ASP A 168 6.17 -25.04 2.56
C ASP A 168 7.12 -25.78 1.61
N GLY A 169 8.42 -25.50 1.71
CA GLY A 169 9.40 -26.13 0.84
C GLY A 169 10.84 -25.65 1.10
N ILE A 170 11.68 -25.92 0.12
CA ILE A 170 13.08 -25.47 0.11
C ILE A 170 13.27 -24.47 -1.03
N PHE A 171 13.84 -23.32 -0.72
CA PHE A 171 14.10 -22.29 -1.72
C PHE A 171 15.10 -22.77 -2.76
N ALA A 172 14.64 -22.90 -4.00
CA ALA A 172 15.46 -23.37 -5.12
C ALA A 172 16.18 -22.23 -5.89
N GLY A 173 15.81 -21.00 -5.58
CA GLY A 173 16.25 -19.80 -6.31
C GLY A 173 15.07 -19.13 -7.03
N VAL A 174 15.38 -18.04 -7.74
CA VAL A 174 14.43 -17.30 -8.59
C VAL A 174 15.07 -17.06 -9.94
N ASP A 175 14.37 -17.45 -10.99
CA ASP A 175 14.74 -17.15 -12.37
C ASP A 175 13.71 -16.16 -12.94
N PHE A 176 14.21 -15.11 -13.57
CA PHE A 176 13.37 -14.11 -14.23
C PHE A 176 13.38 -14.33 -15.73
N SER A 177 12.21 -14.29 -16.36
CA SER A 177 12.12 -14.38 -17.80
C SER A 177 12.90 -13.27 -18.50
N SER A 178 13.38 -13.53 -19.72
CA SER A 178 14.06 -12.53 -20.55
C SER A 178 13.19 -11.31 -20.87
N GLU A 179 11.87 -11.44 -20.77
CA GLU A 179 10.91 -10.36 -20.99
C GLU A 179 10.88 -9.37 -19.84
N ILE A 180 10.95 -9.85 -18.58
CA ILE A 180 10.85 -8.99 -17.39
C ILE A 180 12.21 -8.55 -16.85
N ALA A 181 13.26 -9.36 -17.06
CA ALA A 181 14.58 -9.09 -16.49
C ALA A 181 15.14 -7.69 -16.81
N PRO A 182 14.95 -7.11 -18.01
CA PRO A 182 15.41 -5.75 -18.33
C PRO A 182 14.73 -4.64 -17.52
N TYR A 183 13.55 -4.90 -16.95
CA TYR A 183 12.77 -3.94 -16.19
C TYR A 183 12.98 -4.04 -14.69
N ILE A 184 13.72 -5.06 -14.22
CA ILE A 184 14.03 -5.23 -12.79
C ILE A 184 15.22 -4.36 -12.44
N TYR A 185 14.96 -3.19 -11.86
CA TYR A 185 16.01 -2.26 -11.44
C TYR A 185 16.37 -2.36 -9.96
N ARG A 186 15.54 -3.04 -9.14
CA ARG A 186 15.78 -3.29 -7.71
C ARG A 186 15.36 -4.72 -7.37
N LYS A 187 16.21 -5.44 -6.67
CA LYS A 187 15.94 -6.82 -6.24
C LYS A 187 16.57 -7.08 -4.88
N VAL A 188 15.76 -7.56 -3.93
CA VAL A 188 16.22 -8.01 -2.62
C VAL A 188 15.69 -9.43 -2.40
N ILE A 189 16.55 -10.37 -2.13
CA ILE A 189 16.19 -11.76 -1.84
C ILE A 189 16.80 -12.10 -0.49
N TYR A 190 15.96 -12.38 0.49
CA TYR A 190 16.35 -12.64 1.88
C TYR A 190 16.77 -14.10 2.11
N LYS A 191 16.32 -15.03 1.24
CA LYS A 191 16.61 -16.46 1.35
C LYS A 191 17.74 -16.87 0.45
N GLN A 192 18.57 -17.79 0.96
CA GLN A 192 19.60 -18.47 0.15
C GLN A 192 19.08 -19.80 -0.38
N LYS A 193 19.62 -20.25 -1.51
CA LYS A 193 19.27 -21.54 -2.10
C LYS A 193 19.56 -22.66 -1.09
N GLY A 194 18.59 -23.51 -0.84
CA GLY A 194 18.64 -24.60 0.14
C GLY A 194 17.99 -24.26 1.49
N GLU A 195 17.64 -23.01 1.75
CA GLU A 195 16.95 -22.65 2.99
C GLU A 195 15.44 -22.99 2.95
N PRO A 196 14.83 -23.27 4.09
CA PRO A 196 13.39 -23.52 4.16
C PRO A 196 12.59 -22.26 3.88
N VAL A 197 11.50 -22.42 3.15
CA VAL A 197 10.44 -21.41 2.95
C VAL A 197 9.13 -21.94 3.49
N GLU A 198 8.35 -21.06 4.09
CA GLU A 198 7.01 -21.36 4.60
C GLU A 198 5.97 -20.76 3.65
N ILE A 199 4.76 -21.33 3.73
CA ILE A 199 3.60 -20.77 3.04
C ILE A 199 3.41 -19.31 3.45
N PHE A 200 3.21 -18.44 2.47
CA PHE A 200 3.01 -17.03 2.69
C PHE A 200 1.58 -16.75 3.19
N ASN A 201 1.47 -16.10 4.33
CA ASN A 201 0.20 -15.70 4.95
C ASN A 201 0.21 -14.24 5.43
N GLY A 202 1.11 -13.42 4.87
CA GLY A 202 1.22 -11.99 5.11
C GLY A 202 2.68 -11.53 5.24
N ALA A 203 2.90 -10.24 5.03
CA ALA A 203 4.24 -9.63 5.00
C ALA A 203 4.92 -9.47 6.39
N GLY A 204 4.35 -10.04 7.43
CA GLY A 204 4.85 -9.92 8.82
C GLY A 204 5.64 -11.12 9.34
N LYS A 205 6.09 -12.03 8.46
CA LYS A 205 6.92 -13.17 8.86
C LYS A 205 8.23 -13.21 8.10
#